data_3c22756315c8a31a52097d829dd71bb3
#
_entry.id   3c22756315c8a31a52097d829dd71bb3
#
_cell.length_a   1.000
_cell.length_b   1.000
_cell.length_c   1.000
_cell.angle_alpha   90.00
_cell.angle_beta   90.00
_cell.angle_gamma   90.00
#
_symmetry.space_group_name_H-M   'P 1'
#
loop_
_entity.id
_entity.type
_entity.pdbx_description
1 polymer ?
#
loop_
_entity_poly.entity_id
_entity_poly.type
_entity_poly.pdbx_seq_one_letter_code
_entity_poly.pdbx_strand_id
1 'polypeptide(L)'
;MSITEWRPITGAIPPFTADAWNVEFQKYQEIPEYQLQNTGMSLGEFKFIYWWEWGHRQLGRIIGLVWVSFFLFFLFSRLIPVGWINRLLLLGVLGGSQGVIGWWMVASGLSGEVVDVASYRLAIHLGIAFVILGYITWFIHMLARQESELLSRRRYREKKLFSMSTGLM
;
A
#
# COMPACT_ATOMS: atom_id res chain seq x y z
N MET A 1 8.77 1.45 16.72
CA MET A 1 7.59 2.26 16.30
C MET A 1 7.62 3.60 16.98
N SER A 2 7.90 4.68 16.25
CA SER A 2 8.11 6.02 16.81
C SER A 2 6.83 6.88 16.89
N ILE A 3 5.80 6.56 16.07
CA ILE A 3 4.52 7.25 16.05
C ILE A 3 3.47 6.40 16.77
N THR A 4 3.19 6.75 18.01
CA THR A 4 2.37 5.96 18.94
C THR A 4 0.87 6.13 18.73
N GLU A 5 0.44 7.18 18.04
CA GLU A 5 -0.98 7.45 17.81
C GLU A 5 -1.36 7.27 16.32
N TRP A 6 -2.54 6.69 16.10
CA TRP A 6 -3.11 6.63 14.76
C TRP A 6 -3.93 7.88 14.47
N ARG A 7 -3.36 8.76 13.65
CA ARG A 7 -4.02 10.00 13.22
C ARG A 7 -4.08 10.04 11.68
N PRO A 8 -5.15 9.54 11.06
CA PRO A 8 -5.21 9.39 9.60
C PRO A 8 -5.13 10.73 8.86
N ILE A 9 -5.75 11.78 9.36
CA ILE A 9 -5.79 13.12 8.74
C ILE A 9 -4.76 14.05 9.38
N THR A 10 -4.85 14.30 10.67
CA THR A 10 -4.00 15.27 11.38
C THR A 10 -2.55 14.82 11.49
N GLY A 11 -2.27 13.51 11.48
CA GLY A 11 -0.91 12.95 11.42
C GLY A 11 -0.20 13.14 10.07
N ALA A 12 -0.82 13.84 9.10
CA ALA A 12 -0.13 14.31 7.90
C ALA A 12 0.84 15.45 8.21
N ILE A 13 0.60 16.19 9.29
CA ILE A 13 1.41 17.33 9.71
C ILE A 13 2.42 16.83 10.76
N PRO A 14 3.76 16.96 10.53
CA PRO A 14 4.76 16.57 11.50
C PRO A 14 4.89 17.61 12.62
N PRO A 15 5.55 17.30 13.75
CA PRO A 15 5.88 18.29 14.76
C PRO A 15 6.83 19.36 14.20
N PHE A 16 6.47 20.65 14.36
CA PHE A 16 7.31 21.76 13.88
C PHE A 16 8.01 22.51 15.00
N THR A 17 7.48 22.46 16.22
CA THR A 17 8.05 23.18 17.37
C THR A 17 8.83 22.25 18.28
N ALA A 18 9.75 22.79 19.06
CA ALA A 18 10.52 22.03 20.05
C ALA A 18 9.58 21.34 21.07
N ASP A 19 8.53 22.03 21.50
CA ASP A 19 7.56 21.49 22.45
C ASP A 19 6.78 20.34 21.86
N ALA A 20 6.33 20.45 20.59
CA ALA A 20 5.63 19.37 19.89
C ALA A 20 6.54 18.13 19.74
N TRP A 21 7.82 18.30 19.45
CA TRP A 21 8.77 17.20 19.42
C TRP A 21 8.96 16.53 20.77
N ASN A 22 9.05 17.31 21.84
CA ASN A 22 9.16 16.78 23.20
C ASN A 22 7.92 15.98 23.60
N VAL A 23 6.72 16.45 23.24
CA VAL A 23 5.46 15.73 23.50
C VAL A 23 5.45 14.38 22.78
N GLU A 24 5.80 14.31 21.49
CA GLU A 24 5.84 13.03 20.76
C GLU A 24 6.93 12.10 21.29
N PHE A 25 8.06 12.64 21.72
CA PHE A 25 9.12 11.85 22.33
C PHE A 25 8.72 11.31 23.71
N GLN A 26 8.03 12.08 24.54
CA GLN A 26 7.50 11.60 25.83
C GLN A 26 6.54 10.43 25.63
N LYS A 27 5.62 10.50 24.65
CA LYS A 27 4.72 9.38 24.32
C LYS A 27 5.50 8.15 23.89
N TYR A 28 6.57 8.32 23.12
CA TYR A 28 7.42 7.21 22.73
C TYR A 28 8.14 6.57 23.92
N GLN A 29 8.55 7.39 24.92
CA GLN A 29 9.19 6.89 26.12
C GLN A 29 8.29 6.02 27.01
N GLU A 30 6.98 6.13 26.86
CA GLU A 30 5.99 5.34 27.61
C GLU A 30 5.75 3.93 27.04
N ILE A 31 6.17 3.67 25.79
CA ILE A 31 5.95 2.36 25.17
C ILE A 31 7.05 1.36 25.52
N PRO A 32 6.73 0.03 25.50
CA PRO A 32 7.68 -1.04 25.83
C PRO A 32 8.94 -1.04 24.97
N GLU A 33 8.86 -0.68 23.69
CA GLU A 33 10.03 -0.61 22.80
C GLU A 33 11.11 0.35 23.33
N TYR A 34 10.69 1.53 23.80
CA TYR A 34 11.65 2.46 24.40
C TYR A 34 12.23 1.92 25.70
N GLN A 35 11.35 1.43 26.58
CA GLN A 35 11.75 1.00 27.94
C GLN A 35 12.67 -0.21 27.94
N LEU A 36 12.52 -1.11 26.99
CA LEU A 36 13.25 -2.39 26.95
C LEU A 36 14.39 -2.41 25.94
N GLN A 37 14.30 -1.66 24.83
CA GLN A 37 15.32 -1.70 23.77
C GLN A 37 16.04 -0.37 23.55
N ASN A 38 15.33 0.76 23.69
CA ASN A 38 15.83 2.08 23.32
C ASN A 38 16.00 3.03 24.50
N THR A 39 16.13 2.49 25.73
CA THR A 39 16.36 3.28 26.94
C THR A 39 17.60 4.15 26.77
N GLY A 40 17.44 5.46 27.02
CA GLY A 40 18.54 6.43 26.87
C GLY A 40 18.68 7.02 25.46
N MET A 41 17.81 6.64 24.52
CA MET A 41 17.75 7.29 23.19
C MET A 41 17.60 8.81 23.32
N SER A 42 18.39 9.55 22.57
CA SER A 42 18.29 11.01 22.50
C SER A 42 17.13 11.47 21.63
N LEU A 43 16.68 12.71 21.83
CA LEU A 43 15.66 13.32 20.95
C LEU A 43 16.10 13.36 19.47
N GLY A 44 17.41 13.47 19.21
CA GLY A 44 17.93 13.44 17.83
C GLY A 44 17.74 12.09 17.15
N GLU A 45 18.06 11.01 17.84
CA GLU A 45 17.86 9.64 17.36
C GLU A 45 16.37 9.32 17.20
N PHE A 46 15.52 9.76 18.16
CA PHE A 46 14.07 9.64 18.03
C PHE A 46 13.54 10.33 16.77
N LYS A 47 13.98 11.56 16.50
CA LYS A 47 13.58 12.28 15.27
C LYS A 47 13.93 11.50 14.01
N PHE A 48 15.08 10.82 13.98
CA PHE A 48 15.50 10.03 12.83
C PHE A 48 14.50 8.89 12.54
N ILE A 49 14.15 8.08 13.55
CA ILE A 49 13.18 6.97 13.37
C ILE A 49 11.77 7.50 13.11
N TYR A 50 11.38 8.63 13.71
CA TYR A 50 10.10 9.28 13.47
C TYR A 50 9.94 9.71 12.01
N TRP A 51 10.97 10.32 11.42
CA TRP A 51 10.91 10.77 10.02
C TRP A 51 10.79 9.61 9.03
N TRP A 52 11.42 8.48 9.27
CA TRP A 52 11.26 7.29 8.45
C TRP A 52 9.82 6.75 8.50
N GLU A 53 9.26 6.64 9.69
CA GLU A 53 7.89 6.16 9.86
C GLU A 53 6.87 7.16 9.31
N TRP A 54 7.06 8.45 9.58
CA TRP A 54 6.21 9.51 9.02
C TRP A 54 6.27 9.53 7.49
N GLY A 55 7.45 9.45 6.90
CA GLY A 55 7.64 9.39 5.45
C GLY A 55 6.94 8.22 4.80
N HIS A 56 7.03 7.03 5.41
CA HIS A 56 6.30 5.85 4.94
C HIS A 56 4.78 6.06 4.99
N ARG A 57 4.26 6.61 6.08
CA ARG A 57 2.82 6.93 6.20
C ARG A 57 2.37 7.99 5.20
N GLN A 58 3.21 9.00 4.91
CA GLN A 58 2.92 10.02 3.89
C GLN A 58 2.92 9.43 2.49
N LEU A 59 3.88 8.57 2.18
CA LEU A 59 3.90 7.88 0.89
C LEU A 59 2.60 7.12 0.64
N GLY A 60 2.10 6.40 1.65
CA GLY A 60 0.81 5.71 1.56
C GLY A 60 -0.36 6.66 1.29
N ARG A 61 -0.41 7.82 1.97
CA ARG A 61 -1.45 8.85 1.73
C ARG A 61 -1.38 9.41 0.31
N ILE A 62 -0.16 9.75 -0.16
CA ILE A 62 0.05 10.31 -1.50
C ILE A 62 -0.38 9.28 -2.56
N ILE A 63 0.04 8.02 -2.44
CA ILE A 63 -0.36 6.96 -3.37
C ILE A 63 -1.88 6.82 -3.41
N GLY A 64 -2.54 6.82 -2.24
CA GLY A 64 -4.00 6.74 -2.16
C GLY A 64 -4.69 7.94 -2.83
N LEU A 65 -4.22 9.17 -2.58
CA LEU A 65 -4.75 10.38 -3.20
C LEU A 65 -4.55 10.40 -4.71
N VAL A 66 -3.36 10.03 -5.18
CA VAL A 66 -3.04 9.92 -6.62
C VAL A 66 -3.98 8.90 -7.26
N TRP A 67 -4.10 7.70 -6.66
CA TRP A 67 -4.99 6.67 -7.21
C TRP A 67 -6.43 7.16 -7.29
N VAL A 68 -7.00 7.72 -6.21
CA VAL A 68 -8.39 8.23 -6.18
C VAL A 68 -8.58 9.34 -7.21
N SER A 69 -7.67 10.30 -7.27
CA SER A 69 -7.78 11.46 -8.17
C SER A 69 -7.79 11.02 -9.63
N PHE A 70 -6.85 10.17 -10.04
CA PHE A 70 -6.79 9.69 -11.42
C PHE A 70 -7.93 8.73 -11.74
N PHE A 71 -8.30 7.84 -10.82
CA PHE A 71 -9.44 6.96 -11.02
C PHE A 71 -10.73 7.75 -11.28
N LEU A 72 -11.03 8.75 -10.44
CA LEU A 72 -12.22 9.60 -10.62
C LEU A 72 -12.13 10.43 -11.90
N PHE A 73 -10.97 11.00 -12.21
CA PHE A 73 -10.76 11.74 -13.45
C PHE A 73 -11.07 10.87 -14.67
N PHE A 74 -10.48 9.70 -14.80
CA PHE A 74 -10.73 8.80 -15.93
C PHE A 74 -12.15 8.24 -15.94
N LEU A 75 -12.76 8.00 -14.78
CA LEU A 75 -14.14 7.54 -14.66
C LEU A 75 -15.13 8.59 -15.21
N PHE A 76 -15.04 9.83 -14.75
CA PHE A 76 -15.92 10.91 -15.17
C PHE A 76 -15.66 11.35 -16.61
N SER A 77 -14.43 11.29 -17.08
CA SER A 77 -14.07 11.56 -18.46
C SER A 77 -14.43 10.39 -19.41
N ARG A 78 -14.94 9.27 -18.88
CA ARG A 78 -15.29 8.07 -19.65
C ARG A 78 -14.12 7.47 -20.46
N LEU A 79 -12.90 7.65 -19.95
CA LEU A 79 -11.67 7.18 -20.59
C LEU A 79 -11.23 5.78 -20.12
N ILE A 80 -11.93 5.18 -19.15
CA ILE A 80 -11.63 3.84 -18.68
C ILE A 80 -12.12 2.82 -19.74
N PRO A 81 -11.23 1.94 -20.24
CA PRO A 81 -11.63 0.91 -21.20
C PRO A 81 -12.71 -0.02 -20.63
N VAL A 82 -13.54 -0.59 -21.50
CA VAL A 82 -14.61 -1.51 -21.12
C VAL A 82 -14.04 -2.68 -20.32
N GLY A 83 -14.66 -3.00 -19.17
CA GLY A 83 -14.25 -4.08 -18.28
C GLY A 83 -13.07 -3.75 -17.34
N TRP A 84 -12.55 -2.51 -17.34
CA TRP A 84 -11.43 -2.13 -16.48
C TRP A 84 -11.84 -1.51 -15.14
N ILE A 85 -13.06 -1.02 -14.99
CA ILE A 85 -13.52 -0.39 -13.75
C ILE A 85 -13.33 -1.33 -12.55
N ASN A 86 -13.82 -2.57 -12.64
CA ASN A 86 -13.71 -3.53 -11.54
C ASN A 86 -12.25 -3.90 -11.21
N ARG A 87 -11.37 -3.96 -12.22
CA ARG A 87 -9.94 -4.24 -12.03
C ARG A 87 -9.24 -3.10 -11.29
N LEU A 88 -9.54 -1.86 -11.67
CA LEU A 88 -9.01 -0.68 -11.00
C LEU A 88 -9.58 -0.55 -9.58
N LEU A 89 -10.88 -0.82 -9.38
CA LEU A 89 -11.47 -0.85 -8.04
C LEU A 89 -10.83 -1.90 -7.15
N LEU A 90 -10.58 -3.12 -7.67
CA LEU A 90 -9.87 -4.15 -6.92
C LEU A 90 -8.48 -3.68 -6.47
N LEU A 91 -7.73 -3.01 -7.37
CA LEU A 91 -6.43 -2.43 -7.03
C LEU A 91 -6.56 -1.37 -5.93
N GLY A 92 -7.60 -0.53 -5.98
CA GLY A 92 -7.88 0.46 -4.94
C GLY A 92 -8.24 -0.18 -3.59
N VAL A 93 -9.04 -1.24 -3.60
CA VAL A 93 -9.39 -2.01 -2.38
C VAL A 93 -8.14 -2.65 -1.77
N LEU A 94 -7.30 -3.28 -2.60
CA LEU A 94 -6.02 -3.86 -2.13
C LEU A 94 -5.09 -2.77 -1.57
N GLY A 95 -4.99 -1.61 -2.25
CA GLY A 95 -4.21 -0.48 -1.75
C GLY A 95 -4.77 0.07 -0.43
N GLY A 96 -6.08 0.22 -0.32
CA GLY A 96 -6.75 0.66 0.93
C GLY A 96 -6.55 -0.34 2.08
N SER A 97 -6.59 -1.65 1.79
CA SER A 97 -6.34 -2.69 2.79
C SER A 97 -4.95 -2.60 3.40
N GLN A 98 -3.96 -2.11 2.66
CA GLN A 98 -2.60 -1.87 3.19
C GLN A 98 -2.60 -0.88 4.36
N GLY A 99 -3.42 0.18 4.28
CA GLY A 99 -3.55 1.14 5.38
C GLY A 99 -4.15 0.50 6.64
N VAL A 100 -5.20 -0.31 6.47
CA VAL A 100 -5.87 -1.03 7.58
C VAL A 100 -4.92 -2.06 8.21
N ILE A 101 -4.24 -2.84 7.38
CA ILE A 101 -3.30 -3.88 7.86
C ILE A 101 -2.08 -3.21 8.51
N GLY A 102 -1.58 -2.10 7.95
CA GLY A 102 -0.51 -1.32 8.56
C GLY A 102 -0.89 -0.78 9.94
N TRP A 103 -2.11 -0.27 10.09
CA TRP A 103 -2.63 0.11 11.40
C TRP A 103 -2.72 -1.06 12.37
N TRP A 104 -3.30 -2.18 11.94
CA TRP A 104 -3.39 -3.40 12.75
C TRP A 104 -2.01 -3.94 13.15
N MET A 105 -1.03 -3.81 12.27
CA MET A 105 0.36 -4.16 12.53
C MET A 105 0.96 -3.31 13.64
N VAL A 106 0.85 -1.98 13.53
CA VAL A 106 1.36 -1.01 14.54
C VAL A 106 0.67 -1.21 15.89
N ALA A 107 -0.66 -1.38 15.91
CA ALA A 107 -1.41 -1.59 17.13
C ALA A 107 -0.93 -2.81 17.95
N SER A 108 -0.31 -3.80 17.32
CA SER A 108 0.20 -4.98 18.03
C SER A 108 1.46 -4.73 18.84
N GLY A 109 2.27 -3.76 18.44
CA GLY A 109 3.51 -3.44 19.15
C GLY A 109 3.38 -2.28 20.15
N LEU A 110 2.17 -1.70 20.28
CA LEU A 110 1.88 -0.65 21.26
C LEU A 110 1.22 -1.20 22.54
N SER A 111 0.93 -2.49 22.61
CA SER A 111 0.19 -3.11 23.72
C SER A 111 0.92 -4.31 24.28
N GLY A 112 1.01 -4.39 25.62
CA GLY A 112 1.56 -5.53 26.34
C GLY A 112 3.09 -5.47 26.50
N GLU A 113 3.71 -6.62 26.72
CA GLU A 113 5.18 -6.78 26.85
C GLU A 113 5.89 -7.01 25.53
N VAL A 114 5.16 -6.87 24.39
CA VAL A 114 5.69 -7.14 23.07
C VAL A 114 6.40 -5.90 22.55
N VAL A 115 7.68 -6.03 22.29
CA VAL A 115 8.57 -4.94 21.84
C VAL A 115 8.56 -4.79 20.31
N ASP A 116 8.23 -5.87 19.59
CA ASP A 116 8.26 -5.92 18.14
C ASP A 116 6.87 -6.11 17.53
N VAL A 117 6.75 -5.67 16.29
CA VAL A 117 5.55 -5.98 15.48
C VAL A 117 5.46 -7.49 15.27
N ALA A 118 4.27 -8.05 15.46
CA ALA A 118 4.03 -9.47 15.20
C ALA A 118 4.45 -9.85 13.78
N SER A 119 5.39 -10.79 13.65
CA SER A 119 6.04 -11.16 12.38
C SER A 119 5.04 -11.59 11.30
N TYR A 120 3.96 -12.29 11.66
CA TYR A 120 2.93 -12.70 10.72
C TYR A 120 2.13 -11.50 10.14
N ARG A 121 1.92 -10.43 10.92
CA ARG A 121 1.25 -9.21 10.45
C ARG A 121 2.14 -8.46 9.45
N LEU A 122 3.44 -8.38 9.73
CA LEU A 122 4.43 -7.84 8.80
C LEU A 122 4.48 -8.65 7.51
N ALA A 123 4.47 -9.98 7.60
CA ALA A 123 4.47 -10.87 6.44
C ALA A 123 3.21 -10.69 5.58
N ILE A 124 2.03 -10.52 6.18
CA ILE A 124 0.78 -10.24 5.47
C ILE A 124 0.87 -8.88 4.75
N HIS A 125 1.30 -7.84 5.46
CA HIS A 125 1.43 -6.49 4.87
C HIS A 125 2.38 -6.49 3.67
N LEU A 126 3.56 -7.08 3.81
CA LEU A 126 4.55 -7.22 2.75
C LEU A 126 4.05 -8.11 1.60
N GLY A 127 3.40 -9.24 1.91
CA GLY A 127 2.86 -10.16 0.91
C GLY A 127 1.82 -9.50 0.01
N ILE A 128 0.88 -8.73 0.60
CA ILE A 128 -0.11 -7.99 -0.17
C ILE A 128 0.56 -6.88 -1.01
N ALA A 129 1.62 -6.23 -0.52
CA ALA A 129 2.36 -5.25 -1.31
C ALA A 129 2.96 -5.88 -2.59
N PHE A 130 3.52 -7.10 -2.51
CA PHE A 130 3.97 -7.84 -3.69
C PHE A 130 2.84 -8.24 -4.63
N VAL A 131 1.69 -8.63 -4.09
CA VAL A 131 0.48 -8.92 -4.91
C VAL A 131 0.05 -7.66 -5.67
N ILE A 132 -0.01 -6.50 -5.01
CA ILE A 132 -0.34 -5.23 -5.65
C ILE A 132 0.66 -4.90 -6.76
N LEU A 133 1.95 -5.03 -6.50
CA LEU A 133 3.00 -4.80 -7.50
C LEU A 133 2.83 -5.73 -8.72
N GLY A 134 2.53 -7.01 -8.48
CA GLY A 134 2.24 -7.98 -9.54
C GLY A 134 1.01 -7.58 -10.38
N TYR A 135 -0.09 -7.15 -9.74
CA TYR A 135 -1.27 -6.65 -10.43
C TYR A 135 -1.00 -5.39 -11.25
N ILE A 136 -0.27 -4.42 -10.71
CA ILE A 136 0.11 -3.21 -11.43
C ILE A 136 0.92 -3.57 -12.67
N THR A 137 1.94 -4.39 -12.52
CA THR A 137 2.80 -4.85 -13.62
C THR A 137 1.97 -5.57 -14.70
N TRP A 138 1.09 -6.47 -14.27
CA TRP A 138 0.22 -7.18 -15.20
C TRP A 138 -0.74 -6.23 -15.95
N PHE A 139 -1.34 -5.26 -15.25
CA PHE A 139 -2.24 -4.28 -15.86
C PHE A 139 -1.52 -3.38 -16.86
N ILE A 140 -0.29 -2.95 -16.57
CA ILE A 140 0.54 -2.18 -17.51
C ILE A 140 0.75 -3.00 -18.79
N HIS A 141 1.15 -4.26 -18.66
CA HIS A 141 1.33 -5.12 -19.82
C HIS A 141 0.04 -5.42 -20.60
N MET A 142 -1.09 -5.52 -19.90
CA MET A 142 -2.39 -5.70 -20.56
C MET A 142 -2.82 -4.45 -21.35
N LEU A 143 -2.62 -3.26 -20.77
CA LEU A 143 -2.96 -1.99 -21.42
C LEU A 143 -2.01 -1.63 -22.57
N ALA A 144 -0.73 -2.01 -22.45
CA ALA A 144 0.27 -1.76 -23.48
C ALA A 144 0.11 -2.65 -24.72
N ARG A 145 -0.70 -3.72 -24.67
CA ARG A 145 -0.93 -4.57 -25.84
C ARG A 145 -1.81 -3.85 -26.87
N GLN A 146 -1.32 -3.73 -28.07
CA GLN A 146 -2.11 -3.15 -29.16
C GLN A 146 -3.31 -4.03 -29.48
N GLU A 147 -4.45 -3.41 -29.72
CA GLU A 147 -5.72 -4.11 -30.05
C GLU A 147 -5.57 -5.05 -31.27
N SER A 148 -4.76 -4.68 -32.25
CA SER A 148 -4.42 -5.51 -33.40
C SER A 148 -3.75 -6.84 -33.03
N GLU A 149 -2.88 -6.88 -32.01
CA GLU A 149 -2.25 -8.11 -31.54
C GLU A 149 -3.27 -9.04 -30.86
N LEU A 150 -4.19 -8.48 -30.08
CA LEU A 150 -5.23 -9.27 -29.41
C LEU A 150 -6.17 -9.89 -30.42
N LEU A 151 -6.57 -9.15 -31.45
CA LEU A 151 -7.42 -9.64 -32.54
C LEU A 151 -6.71 -10.68 -33.41
N SER A 152 -5.41 -10.52 -33.68
CA SER A 152 -4.63 -11.50 -34.45
C SER A 152 -4.48 -12.83 -33.70
N ARG A 153 -4.20 -12.79 -32.39
CA ARG A 153 -4.11 -13.98 -31.53
C ARG A 153 -5.45 -14.69 -31.37
N ARG A 154 -6.55 -13.94 -31.28
CA ARG A 154 -7.91 -14.50 -31.22
C ARG A 154 -8.22 -15.23 -32.51
N ARG A 155 -8.02 -14.63 -33.69
CA ARG A 155 -8.21 -15.25 -35.00
C ARG A 155 -7.35 -16.49 -35.19
N TYR A 156 -6.09 -16.47 -34.75
CA TYR A 156 -5.21 -17.63 -34.81
C TYR A 156 -5.75 -18.80 -33.98
N ARG A 157 -6.22 -18.51 -32.76
CA ARG A 157 -6.79 -19.54 -31.87
C ARG A 157 -8.07 -20.11 -32.41
N GLU A 158 -8.96 -19.29 -32.95
CA GLU A 158 -10.21 -19.72 -33.58
C GLU A 158 -9.94 -20.60 -34.83
N LYS A 159 -8.98 -20.22 -35.68
CA LYS A 159 -8.55 -21.04 -36.82
C LYS A 159 -7.97 -22.39 -36.36
N LYS A 160 -7.15 -22.41 -35.30
CA LYS A 160 -6.58 -23.65 -34.77
C LYS A 160 -7.68 -24.59 -34.23
N LEU A 161 -8.64 -24.06 -33.49
CA LEU A 161 -9.76 -24.84 -32.97
C LEU A 161 -10.65 -25.40 -34.11
N PHE A 162 -10.90 -24.58 -35.12
CA PHE A 162 -11.67 -25.02 -36.30
C PHE A 162 -10.93 -26.12 -37.07
N SER A 163 -9.63 -25.97 -37.30
CA SER A 163 -8.79 -26.99 -37.93
C SER A 163 -8.76 -28.30 -37.14
N MET A 164 -8.73 -28.24 -35.82
CA MET A 164 -8.76 -29.43 -34.95
C MET A 164 -10.14 -30.13 -35.00
N SER A 165 -11.23 -29.36 -35.11
CA SER A 165 -12.60 -29.94 -35.21
C SER A 165 -12.88 -30.57 -36.58
N THR A 166 -12.30 -30.04 -37.65
CA THR A 166 -12.46 -30.61 -39.03
C THR A 166 -11.52 -31.76 -39.32
N GLY A 167 -10.41 -31.91 -38.56
CA GLY A 167 -9.51 -33.06 -38.69
C GLY A 167 -9.97 -34.32 -37.93
N LEU A 168 -11.10 -34.25 -37.24
CA LEU A 168 -11.72 -35.35 -36.49
C LEU A 168 -12.91 -35.97 -37.22
N MET A 169 -13.23 -35.53 -38.44
CA MET A 169 -14.15 -36.15 -39.36
C MET A 169 -13.40 -36.88 -40.47
#